data_f614f172f1fa80d56edac7c520736086
#
_entry.id   f614f172f1fa80d56edac7c520736086
#
_cell.length_a   1.000
_cell.length_b   1.000
_cell.length_c   1.000
_cell.angle_alpha   90.00
_cell.angle_beta   90.00
_cell.angle_gamma   90.00
#
_symmetry.space_group_name_H-M   'P 1'
#
loop_
_entity.id
_entity.type
_entity.pdbx_description
1 polymer ?
#
loop_
_entity_poly.entity_id
_entity_poly.type
_entity_poly.pdbx_seq_one_letter_code
_entity_poly.pdbx_strand_id
1 'polypeptide(L)'
;MNYVVKELYIYPIKSLAGISVESAQAEEMGFENDRRWMLIDEENQLITQREHPELSQFYPQIKGDEMEISHYDSVHKFLIDESLDEPVFSKVWDDDSKVVEVNKATSRWFSKELGFSCKLVKIINKGDRKHNSSRLNQTLDVSLADAYPYLLIGSESLDQLNEKLKEKITMQRFRPNIVISTVVAHEEDFFDTFQIGNLKFKNAKPCGRCVMVNNNPQTAIVSKEPLKTLSTYRTSNNNVYFGTNILCL
;
A
#
# COMPACT_ATOMS: atom_id res chain seq x y z
N MET A 1 4.04 17.56 -22.22
CA MET A 1 3.25 16.35 -22.52
C MET A 1 2.16 16.27 -21.47
N ASN A 2 0.96 15.87 -21.85
CA ASN A 2 -0.13 15.70 -20.89
C ASN A 2 -0.25 14.21 -20.58
N TYR A 3 0.09 13.82 -19.37
CA TYR A 3 -0.16 12.48 -18.84
C TYR A 3 -1.61 12.37 -18.34
N VAL A 4 -2.20 11.19 -18.49
CA VAL A 4 -3.59 10.94 -18.05
C VAL A 4 -3.54 9.97 -16.87
N VAL A 5 -4.25 10.30 -15.79
CA VAL A 5 -4.49 9.33 -14.71
C VAL A 5 -5.44 8.25 -15.24
N LYS A 6 -4.99 7.00 -15.18
CA LYS A 6 -5.73 5.83 -15.64
C LYS A 6 -6.48 5.13 -14.52
N GLU A 7 -5.83 5.00 -13.38
CA GLU A 7 -6.38 4.28 -12.23
C GLU A 7 -5.92 4.96 -10.93
N LEU A 8 -6.81 4.95 -9.95
CA LEU A 8 -6.53 5.37 -8.58
C LEU A 8 -6.88 4.23 -7.63
N TYR A 9 -6.03 4.02 -6.64
CA TYR A 9 -6.22 3.00 -5.63
C TYR A 9 -5.93 3.54 -4.23
N ILE A 10 -6.74 3.10 -3.27
CA ILE A 10 -6.44 3.20 -1.84
C ILE A 10 -6.35 1.79 -1.26
N TYR A 11 -5.55 1.64 -0.22
CA TYR A 11 -5.34 0.38 0.51
C TYR A 11 -5.58 0.65 2.00
N PRO A 12 -6.84 0.74 2.46
CA PRO A 12 -7.14 1.22 3.79
C PRO A 12 -6.36 0.49 4.88
N ILE A 13 -6.35 -0.83 4.81
CA ILE A 13 -5.64 -1.68 5.76
C ILE A 13 -4.36 -2.22 5.11
N LYS A 14 -3.21 -1.95 5.75
CA LYS A 14 -1.92 -2.46 5.28
C LYS A 14 -1.97 -3.96 5.07
N SER A 15 -1.42 -4.44 3.97
CA SER A 15 -1.37 -5.85 3.57
C SER A 15 -2.70 -6.46 3.09
N LEU A 16 -3.85 -5.82 3.23
CA LEU A 16 -5.12 -6.31 2.65
C LEU A 16 -5.28 -5.86 1.19
N ALA A 17 -6.35 -6.32 0.52
CA ALA A 17 -6.69 -5.92 -0.84
C ALA A 17 -6.87 -4.39 -0.95
N GLY A 18 -6.72 -3.86 -2.14
CA GLY A 18 -6.96 -2.44 -2.45
C GLY A 18 -8.35 -2.19 -2.98
N ILE A 19 -8.77 -0.94 -2.93
CA ILE A 19 -10.01 -0.42 -3.49
C ILE A 19 -9.64 0.45 -4.70
N SER A 20 -10.22 0.18 -5.86
CA SER A 20 -10.18 1.10 -7.00
C SER A 20 -11.20 2.21 -6.77
N VAL A 21 -10.78 3.46 -6.97
CA VAL A 21 -11.60 4.65 -6.76
C VAL A 21 -11.58 5.56 -7.98
N GLU A 22 -12.67 6.27 -8.25
CA GLU A 22 -12.74 7.26 -9.35
C GLU A 22 -12.06 8.59 -8.96
N SER A 23 -12.05 8.89 -7.67
CA SER A 23 -11.41 10.08 -7.11
C SER A 23 -10.90 9.78 -5.70
N ALA A 24 -9.87 10.50 -5.27
CA ALA A 24 -9.30 10.38 -3.93
C ALA A 24 -8.82 11.76 -3.44
N GLN A 25 -9.10 12.06 -2.19
CA GLN A 25 -8.55 13.25 -1.53
C GLN A 25 -7.08 13.02 -1.21
N ALA A 26 -6.22 13.87 -1.73
CA ALA A 26 -4.79 13.80 -1.43
C ALA A 26 -4.48 14.57 -0.14
N GLU A 27 -3.68 13.93 0.71
CA GLU A 27 -3.18 14.48 1.96
C GLU A 27 -1.66 14.30 2.04
N GLU A 28 -1.02 14.91 3.01
CA GLU A 28 0.43 14.79 3.22
C GLU A 28 0.87 13.33 3.49
N MET A 29 0.05 12.57 4.22
CA MET A 29 0.32 11.19 4.62
C MET A 29 -0.19 10.14 3.61
N GLY A 30 -0.58 10.52 2.41
CA GLY A 30 -1.18 9.65 1.39
C GLY A 30 -2.63 10.04 1.10
N PHE A 31 -3.34 9.28 0.28
CA PHE A 31 -4.76 9.50 0.08
C PHE A 31 -5.54 9.32 1.39
N GLU A 32 -6.66 10.03 1.53
CA GLU A 32 -7.59 9.81 2.63
C GLU A 32 -7.89 8.30 2.76
N ASN A 33 -7.86 7.81 3.99
CA ASN A 33 -8.03 6.39 4.32
C ASN A 33 -6.97 5.41 3.75
N ASP A 34 -5.90 5.88 3.11
CA ASP A 34 -4.86 4.99 2.59
C ASP A 34 -3.87 4.58 3.69
N ARG A 35 -3.77 3.26 3.95
CA ARG A 35 -2.89 2.65 4.97
C ARG A 35 -3.02 3.29 6.36
N ARG A 36 -4.28 3.59 6.77
CA ARG A 36 -4.55 4.10 8.13
C ARG A 36 -4.67 2.99 9.15
N TRP A 37 -4.86 1.75 8.73
CA TRP A 37 -4.99 0.56 9.56
C TRP A 37 -3.95 -0.49 9.22
N MET A 38 -3.61 -1.31 10.21
CA MET A 38 -2.79 -2.52 10.04
C MET A 38 -3.18 -3.60 11.05
N LEU A 39 -2.80 -4.84 10.76
CA LEU A 39 -2.89 -5.94 11.70
C LEU A 39 -1.57 -6.09 12.44
N ILE A 40 -1.66 -6.34 13.74
CA ILE A 40 -0.52 -6.67 14.62
C ILE A 40 -0.82 -7.95 15.41
N ASP A 41 0.22 -8.67 15.77
CA ASP A 41 0.15 -9.85 16.62
C ASP A 41 0.09 -9.52 18.14
N GLU A 42 0.22 -10.53 19.01
CA GLU A 42 0.21 -10.38 20.46
C GLU A 42 1.43 -9.61 20.99
N GLU A 43 2.57 -9.68 20.31
CA GLU A 43 3.80 -8.94 20.59
C GLU A 43 3.83 -7.55 19.95
N ASN A 44 2.68 -7.11 19.39
CA ASN A 44 2.52 -5.86 18.64
C ASN A 44 3.41 -5.76 17.39
N GLN A 45 3.82 -6.89 16.79
CA GLN A 45 4.55 -6.92 15.53
C GLN A 45 3.59 -6.83 14.33
N LEU A 46 4.03 -6.16 13.28
CA LEU A 46 3.27 -6.01 12.05
C LEU A 46 3.07 -7.35 11.33
N ILE A 47 1.81 -7.69 11.03
CA ILE A 47 1.44 -8.86 10.20
C ILE A 47 1.40 -8.45 8.73
N THR A 48 2.09 -9.19 7.86
CA THR A 48 2.25 -8.80 6.45
C THR A 48 1.89 -9.89 5.45
N GLN A 49 1.55 -9.50 4.21
CA GLN A 49 1.39 -10.45 3.08
C GLN A 49 2.68 -11.22 2.73
N ARG A 50 3.84 -10.85 3.25
CA ARG A 50 5.08 -11.60 3.02
C ARG A 50 5.06 -12.93 3.73
N GLU A 51 4.46 -12.96 4.93
CA GLU A 51 4.32 -14.12 5.79
C GLU A 51 2.95 -14.77 5.65
N HIS A 52 1.92 -13.95 5.39
CA HIS A 52 0.52 -14.31 5.29
C HIS A 52 -0.07 -13.87 3.94
N PRO A 53 0.23 -14.57 2.83
CA PRO A 53 -0.27 -14.21 1.50
C PRO A 53 -1.79 -14.13 1.41
N GLU A 54 -2.51 -14.90 2.24
CA GLU A 54 -3.96 -14.94 2.38
C GLU A 54 -4.58 -13.60 2.76
N LEU A 55 -3.82 -12.66 3.35
CA LEU A 55 -4.28 -11.30 3.63
C LEU A 55 -4.77 -10.57 2.38
N SER A 56 -4.27 -10.95 1.21
CA SER A 56 -4.76 -10.41 -0.08
C SER A 56 -6.21 -10.78 -0.40
N GLN A 57 -6.79 -11.77 0.31
CA GLN A 57 -8.17 -12.24 0.11
C GLN A 57 -9.18 -11.53 1.03
N PHE A 58 -8.72 -10.60 1.85
CA PHE A 58 -9.59 -9.72 2.62
C PHE A 58 -9.86 -8.45 1.81
N TYR A 59 -11.12 -8.22 1.43
CA TYR A 59 -11.53 -7.16 0.52
C TYR A 59 -12.24 -6.04 1.31
N PRO A 60 -11.54 -4.95 1.66
CA PRO A 60 -12.15 -3.80 2.29
C PRO A 60 -12.98 -2.99 1.29
N GLN A 61 -14.05 -2.38 1.76
CA GLN A 61 -14.85 -1.36 1.08
C GLN A 61 -15.23 -0.26 2.07
N ILE A 62 -15.26 0.98 1.61
CA ILE A 62 -15.69 2.12 2.40
C ILE A 62 -17.10 2.51 1.93
N LYS A 63 -18.07 2.53 2.87
CA LYS A 63 -19.48 2.87 2.61
C LYS A 63 -19.93 3.95 3.60
N GLY A 64 -19.80 5.21 3.21
CA GLY A 64 -20.01 6.33 4.13
C GLY A 64 -18.98 6.33 5.25
N ASP A 65 -19.44 6.21 6.48
CA ASP A 65 -18.62 6.15 7.70
C ASP A 65 -18.25 4.73 8.16
N GLU A 66 -18.65 3.70 7.39
CA GLU A 66 -18.36 2.31 7.69
C GLU A 66 -17.25 1.74 6.81
N MET A 67 -16.38 0.94 7.42
CA MET A 67 -15.49 -0.01 6.74
C MET A 67 -16.16 -1.38 6.76
N GLU A 68 -16.45 -1.92 5.57
CA GLU A 68 -16.91 -3.30 5.38
C GLU A 68 -15.75 -4.14 4.85
N ILE A 69 -15.50 -5.31 5.44
CA ILE A 69 -14.46 -6.24 4.98
C ILE A 69 -15.11 -7.57 4.69
N SER A 70 -14.92 -8.09 3.48
CA SER A 70 -15.34 -9.44 3.11
C SER A 70 -14.14 -10.37 3.00
N HIS A 71 -14.32 -11.62 3.47
CA HIS A 71 -13.37 -12.71 3.35
C HIS A 71 -14.16 -14.00 3.12
N TYR A 72 -14.11 -14.58 1.92
CA TYR A 72 -15.00 -15.65 1.46
C TYR A 72 -16.49 -15.32 1.74
N ASP A 73 -17.19 -16.15 2.49
CA ASP A 73 -18.60 -15.96 2.86
C ASP A 73 -18.79 -15.11 4.13
N SER A 74 -17.70 -14.67 4.76
CA SER A 74 -17.71 -13.88 6.00
C SER A 74 -17.64 -12.40 5.69
N VAL A 75 -18.44 -11.58 6.38
CA VAL A 75 -18.43 -10.11 6.27
C VAL A 75 -18.40 -9.51 7.66
N HIS A 76 -17.56 -8.51 7.85
CA HIS A 76 -17.47 -7.74 9.08
C HIS A 76 -17.51 -6.23 8.79
N LYS A 77 -18.06 -5.45 9.73
CA LYS A 77 -18.18 -4.00 9.62
C LYS A 77 -17.76 -3.33 10.92
N PHE A 78 -17.18 -2.14 10.76
CA PHE A 78 -16.88 -1.24 11.88
C PHE A 78 -16.91 0.22 11.41
N LEU A 79 -17.09 1.15 12.33
CA LEU A 79 -17.05 2.58 12.00
C LEU A 79 -15.58 3.04 11.81
N ILE A 80 -15.34 3.83 10.77
CA ILE A 80 -14.02 4.34 10.42
C ILE A 80 -13.38 5.12 11.58
N ASP A 81 -14.19 5.89 12.32
CA ASP A 81 -13.72 6.69 13.44
C ASP A 81 -13.65 5.93 14.77
N GLU A 82 -14.13 4.67 14.80
CA GLU A 82 -14.11 3.87 16.02
C GLU A 82 -12.67 3.53 16.45
N SER A 83 -12.39 3.69 17.73
CA SER A 83 -11.13 3.28 18.35
C SER A 83 -11.27 3.16 19.85
N LEU A 84 -10.43 2.31 20.47
CA LEU A 84 -10.20 2.30 21.90
C LEU A 84 -9.24 3.45 22.28
N ASP A 85 -9.27 3.85 23.56
CA ASP A 85 -8.47 4.99 24.04
C ASP A 85 -7.01 4.63 24.34
N GLU A 86 -6.72 3.36 24.60
CA GLU A 86 -5.39 2.92 25.00
C GLU A 86 -4.41 2.84 23.81
N PRO A 87 -3.31 3.61 23.84
CA PRO A 87 -2.31 3.57 22.78
C PRO A 87 -1.53 2.24 22.82
N VAL A 88 -1.22 1.73 21.63
CA VAL A 88 -0.34 0.60 21.39
C VAL A 88 0.87 1.09 20.63
N PHE A 89 2.06 0.66 21.05
CA PHE A 89 3.29 0.95 20.33
C PHE A 89 3.68 -0.26 19.48
N SER A 90 3.89 0.00 18.21
CA SER A 90 4.24 -0.99 17.19
C SER A 90 5.30 -0.42 16.28
N LYS A 91 5.75 -1.21 15.30
CA LYS A 91 6.69 -0.77 14.28
C LYS A 91 6.15 -1.05 12.89
N VAL A 92 6.47 -0.14 11.97
CA VAL A 92 6.39 -0.42 10.55
C VAL A 92 7.84 -0.42 10.04
N TRP A 93 8.41 -1.58 9.88
CA TRP A 93 9.85 -1.82 9.65
C TRP A 93 10.69 -1.25 10.78
N ASP A 94 11.50 -0.23 10.51
CA ASP A 94 12.37 0.41 11.48
C ASP A 94 11.73 1.63 12.16
N ASP A 95 10.58 2.08 11.65
CA ASP A 95 9.89 3.27 12.18
C ASP A 95 8.94 2.89 13.32
N ASP A 96 9.08 3.54 14.47
CA ASP A 96 8.12 3.43 15.56
C ASP A 96 6.79 4.06 15.16
N SER A 97 5.69 3.43 15.55
CA SER A 97 4.34 3.93 15.33
C SER A 97 3.48 3.83 16.58
N LYS A 98 2.76 4.91 16.87
CA LYS A 98 1.75 4.95 17.92
C LYS A 98 0.38 4.73 17.27
N VAL A 99 -0.31 3.67 17.66
CA VAL A 99 -1.59 3.25 17.11
C VAL A 99 -2.57 2.93 18.23
N VAL A 100 -3.85 2.79 17.89
CA VAL A 100 -4.89 2.34 18.81
C VAL A 100 -5.65 1.17 18.21
N GLU A 101 -6.13 0.26 19.04
CA GLU A 101 -7.01 -0.81 18.57
C GLU A 101 -8.36 -0.24 18.15
N VAL A 102 -8.89 -0.68 17.00
CA VAL A 102 -10.21 -0.25 16.52
C VAL A 102 -11.28 -0.65 17.52
N ASN A 103 -11.51 -1.94 17.70
CA ASN A 103 -12.35 -2.51 18.73
C ASN A 103 -12.12 -4.01 18.87
N LYS A 104 -12.57 -4.58 19.98
CA LYS A 104 -12.37 -6.00 20.30
C LYS A 104 -13.15 -6.95 19.38
N ALA A 105 -14.29 -6.51 18.84
CA ALA A 105 -15.11 -7.35 17.95
C ALA A 105 -14.40 -7.55 16.62
N THR A 106 -13.86 -6.47 16.04
CA THR A 106 -13.09 -6.50 14.80
C THR A 106 -11.82 -7.34 14.93
N SER A 107 -11.06 -7.17 16.02
CA SER A 107 -9.86 -7.98 16.31
C SER A 107 -10.17 -9.46 16.43
N ARG A 108 -11.26 -9.81 17.13
CA ARG A 108 -11.72 -11.22 17.24
C ARG A 108 -12.15 -11.80 15.90
N TRP A 109 -12.81 -10.99 15.04
CA TRP A 109 -13.20 -11.44 13.72
C TRP A 109 -11.97 -11.77 12.87
N PHE A 110 -10.98 -10.86 12.78
CA PHE A 110 -9.73 -11.15 12.07
C PHE A 110 -8.99 -12.36 12.64
N SER A 111 -8.91 -12.48 13.96
CA SER A 111 -8.26 -13.63 14.62
C SER A 111 -8.93 -14.96 14.26
N LYS A 112 -10.26 -14.97 14.16
CA LYS A 112 -11.04 -16.14 13.75
C LYS A 112 -10.78 -16.49 12.29
N GLU A 113 -10.83 -15.50 11.40
CA GLU A 113 -10.64 -15.72 9.96
C GLU A 113 -9.21 -16.15 9.60
N LEU A 114 -8.20 -15.65 10.33
CA LEU A 114 -6.79 -15.97 10.11
C LEU A 114 -6.33 -17.20 10.88
N GLY A 115 -7.06 -17.64 11.91
CA GLY A 115 -6.72 -18.81 12.72
C GLY A 115 -5.63 -18.56 13.77
N PHE A 116 -5.24 -17.30 14.01
CA PHE A 116 -4.30 -16.89 15.05
C PHE A 116 -4.69 -15.55 15.66
N SER A 117 -4.18 -15.26 16.87
CA SER A 117 -4.51 -14.03 17.59
C SER A 117 -3.90 -12.79 16.90
N CYS A 118 -4.73 -11.78 16.63
CA CYS A 118 -4.29 -10.51 16.08
C CYS A 118 -5.24 -9.37 16.48
N LYS A 119 -4.77 -8.14 16.32
CA LYS A 119 -5.54 -6.92 16.55
C LYS A 119 -5.54 -6.06 15.30
N LEU A 120 -6.70 -5.48 14.96
CA LEU A 120 -6.76 -4.39 14.00
C LEU A 120 -6.50 -3.08 14.74
N VAL A 121 -5.44 -2.38 14.34
CA VAL A 121 -5.07 -1.08 14.91
C VAL A 121 -5.08 0.00 13.84
N LYS A 122 -5.25 1.25 14.26
CA LYS A 122 -5.19 2.43 13.38
C LYS A 122 -4.29 3.52 13.93
N ILE A 123 -3.71 4.30 13.03
CA ILE A 123 -3.02 5.55 13.33
C ILE A 123 -4.05 6.66 13.49
N ILE A 124 -3.90 7.49 14.51
CA ILE A 124 -4.88 8.54 14.83
C ILE A 124 -4.42 9.91 14.33
N ASN A 125 -3.20 10.29 14.68
CA ASN A 125 -2.75 11.66 14.46
C ASN A 125 -1.57 11.71 13.50
N LYS A 126 -1.47 12.83 12.79
CA LYS A 126 -0.23 13.20 12.14
C LYS A 126 0.88 13.29 13.21
N GLY A 127 2.03 12.68 12.90
CA GLY A 127 3.16 12.60 13.82
C GLY A 127 3.22 11.33 14.68
N ASP A 128 2.18 10.51 14.71
CA ASP A 128 2.18 9.21 15.41
C ASP A 128 3.13 8.19 14.75
N ARG A 129 3.51 8.41 13.50
CA ARG A 129 4.62 7.75 12.80
C ARG A 129 5.41 8.72 11.95
N LYS A 130 6.73 8.66 12.06
CA LYS A 130 7.67 9.46 11.27
C LYS A 130 8.66 8.57 10.52
N HIS A 131 8.92 8.94 9.27
CA HIS A 131 9.91 8.27 8.43
C HIS A 131 11.06 9.24 8.11
N ASN A 132 12.29 8.83 8.38
CA ASN A 132 13.46 9.60 8.06
C ASN A 132 13.93 9.30 6.63
N SER A 133 13.64 10.19 5.70
CA SER A 133 14.06 10.07 4.32
C SER A 133 15.49 10.58 4.15
N SER A 134 16.47 9.70 4.09
CA SER A 134 17.87 10.05 3.80
C SER A 134 18.03 10.72 2.43
N ARG A 135 17.24 10.31 1.44
CA ARG A 135 17.28 10.88 0.08
C ARG A 135 16.79 12.33 0.00
N LEU A 136 15.76 12.66 0.76
CA LEU A 136 15.19 13.99 0.80
C LEU A 136 15.79 14.85 1.91
N ASN A 137 16.62 14.25 2.76
CA ASN A 137 17.20 14.86 3.97
C ASN A 137 16.14 15.53 4.84
N GLN A 138 15.01 14.85 5.04
CA GLN A 138 13.91 15.35 5.85
C GLN A 138 13.15 14.20 6.54
N THR A 139 12.49 14.53 7.64
CA THR A 139 11.55 13.65 8.33
C THR A 139 10.14 13.89 7.79
N LEU A 140 9.47 12.83 7.41
CA LEU A 140 8.10 12.83 6.87
C LEU A 140 7.13 12.29 7.91
N ASP A 141 5.99 12.92 8.04
CA ASP A 141 4.84 12.29 8.68
C ASP A 141 4.20 11.33 7.66
N VAL A 142 4.05 10.08 8.03
CA VAL A 142 3.58 9.03 7.11
C VAL A 142 2.47 8.20 7.74
N SER A 143 1.60 7.64 6.90
CA SER A 143 0.63 6.63 7.32
C SER A 143 1.35 5.29 7.65
N LEU A 144 0.60 4.22 7.76
CA LEU A 144 1.17 2.87 7.92
C LEU A 144 1.67 2.26 6.58
N ALA A 145 1.84 3.09 5.53
CA ALA A 145 2.53 2.74 4.29
C ALA A 145 3.99 2.34 4.56
N ASP A 146 4.70 1.73 3.58
CA ASP A 146 6.05 1.24 3.84
C ASP A 146 7.03 2.36 4.20
N ALA A 147 7.10 3.44 3.39
CA ALA A 147 8.00 4.56 3.67
C ALA A 147 7.51 5.91 3.11
N TYR A 148 6.74 5.90 2.03
CA TYR A 148 6.30 7.12 1.34
C TYR A 148 4.79 7.12 1.15
N PRO A 149 4.17 8.34 1.09
CA PRO A 149 2.72 8.47 1.02
C PRO A 149 2.09 7.87 -0.23
N TYR A 150 2.77 7.97 -1.38
CA TYR A 150 2.20 7.54 -2.65
C TYR A 150 3.18 6.73 -3.48
N LEU A 151 2.64 5.79 -4.24
CA LEU A 151 3.34 5.05 -5.28
C LEU A 151 2.71 5.36 -6.64
N LEU A 152 3.53 5.86 -7.57
CA LEU A 152 3.17 6.15 -8.96
C LEU A 152 3.75 5.08 -9.89
N ILE A 153 2.95 4.58 -10.83
CA ILE A 153 3.40 3.65 -11.87
C ILE A 153 2.83 4.06 -13.23
N GLY A 154 3.64 3.97 -14.28
CA GLY A 154 3.19 4.09 -15.67
C GLY A 154 2.47 2.83 -16.14
N SER A 155 1.35 2.97 -16.88
CA SER A 155 0.64 1.83 -17.49
C SER A 155 1.53 1.08 -18.46
N GLU A 156 2.33 1.80 -19.25
CA GLU A 156 3.26 1.26 -20.23
C GLU A 156 4.40 0.44 -19.59
N SER A 157 4.71 0.73 -18.31
CA SER A 157 5.66 -0.08 -17.53
C SER A 157 5.11 -1.48 -17.24
N LEU A 158 3.82 -1.58 -16.93
CA LEU A 158 3.15 -2.88 -16.75
C LEU A 158 3.01 -3.60 -18.09
N ASP A 159 2.67 -2.89 -19.16
CA ASP A 159 2.54 -3.47 -20.50
C ASP A 159 3.86 -4.11 -20.96
N GLN A 160 4.98 -3.39 -20.83
CA GLN A 160 6.31 -3.92 -21.13
C GLN A 160 6.67 -5.14 -20.28
N LEU A 161 6.32 -5.14 -18.99
CA LEU A 161 6.53 -6.31 -18.15
C LEU A 161 5.67 -7.49 -18.62
N ASN A 162 4.41 -7.24 -18.94
CA ASN A 162 3.47 -8.27 -19.40
C ASN A 162 3.86 -8.89 -20.76
N GLU A 163 4.56 -8.15 -21.62
CA GLU A 163 5.16 -8.70 -22.85
C GLU A 163 6.26 -9.73 -22.57
N LYS A 164 6.91 -9.64 -21.42
CA LYS A 164 8.01 -10.53 -21.01
C LYS A 164 7.53 -11.70 -20.12
N LEU A 165 6.33 -11.60 -19.59
CA LEU A 165 5.75 -12.63 -18.73
C LEU A 165 5.00 -13.68 -19.56
N LYS A 166 5.06 -14.93 -19.11
CA LYS A 166 4.29 -16.03 -19.69
C LYS A 166 2.80 -15.88 -19.43
N GLU A 167 2.43 -15.38 -18.23
CA GLU A 167 1.07 -15.08 -17.82
C GLU A 167 0.99 -13.59 -17.45
N LYS A 168 0.03 -12.88 -18.04
CA LYS A 168 -0.19 -11.47 -17.75
C LYS A 168 -0.65 -11.26 -16.30
N ILE A 169 -0.18 -10.20 -15.70
CA ILE A 169 -0.52 -9.79 -14.33
C ILE A 169 -1.20 -8.42 -14.32
N THR A 170 -1.86 -8.11 -13.22
CA THR A 170 -2.53 -6.83 -13.03
C THR A 170 -1.68 -5.85 -12.21
N MET A 171 -2.01 -4.56 -12.33
CA MET A 171 -1.36 -3.47 -11.61
C MET A 171 -1.45 -3.64 -10.08
N GLN A 172 -2.50 -4.28 -9.58
CA GLN A 172 -2.74 -4.52 -8.16
C GLN A 172 -1.63 -5.29 -7.44
N ARG A 173 -0.83 -6.11 -8.17
CA ARG A 173 0.36 -6.77 -7.57
C ARG A 173 1.38 -5.79 -7.03
N PHE A 174 1.46 -4.61 -7.63
CA PHE A 174 2.42 -3.57 -7.25
C PHE A 174 1.87 -2.58 -6.24
N ARG A 175 0.56 -2.61 -6.01
CA ARG A 175 -0.15 -1.77 -5.03
C ARG A 175 0.10 -0.25 -5.19
N PRO A 176 0.01 0.30 -6.44
CA PRO A 176 0.16 1.73 -6.64
C PRO A 176 -1.03 2.50 -6.05
N ASN A 177 -0.81 3.79 -5.78
CA ASN A 177 -1.89 4.73 -5.51
C ASN A 177 -2.37 5.40 -6.80
N ILE A 178 -1.44 5.69 -7.71
CA ILE A 178 -1.71 6.42 -8.95
C ILE A 178 -1.10 5.64 -10.11
N VAL A 179 -1.92 5.37 -11.12
CA VAL A 179 -1.47 4.83 -12.41
C VAL A 179 -1.71 5.90 -13.47
N ILE A 180 -0.66 6.23 -14.22
CA ILE A 180 -0.73 7.20 -15.31
C ILE A 180 -0.38 6.56 -16.65
N SER A 181 -0.89 7.12 -17.76
CA SER A 181 -0.32 6.83 -19.06
C SER A 181 1.03 7.53 -19.20
N THR A 182 2.02 6.81 -19.72
CA THR A 182 3.34 7.35 -20.08
C THR A 182 3.58 7.19 -21.59
N VAL A 183 4.61 7.82 -22.15
CA VAL A 183 4.94 7.65 -23.57
C VAL A 183 5.75 6.38 -23.76
N VAL A 184 6.63 6.10 -22.82
CA VAL A 184 7.47 4.90 -22.80
C VAL A 184 7.45 4.27 -21.42
N ALA A 185 7.72 2.97 -21.37
CA ALA A 185 7.81 2.24 -20.09
C ALA A 185 8.89 2.84 -19.18
N HIS A 186 8.58 2.93 -17.89
CA HIS A 186 9.46 3.44 -16.83
C HIS A 186 9.80 4.94 -16.94
N GLU A 187 9.04 5.70 -17.70
CA GLU A 187 9.21 7.16 -17.81
C GLU A 187 8.99 7.84 -16.45
N GLU A 188 8.11 7.30 -15.62
CA GLU A 188 7.84 7.77 -14.26
C GLU A 188 9.07 7.82 -13.35
N ASP A 189 10.10 7.04 -13.63
CA ASP A 189 11.36 7.04 -12.87
C ASP A 189 12.13 8.37 -13.00
N PHE A 190 11.94 9.08 -14.12
CA PHE A 190 12.66 10.31 -14.47
C PHE A 190 11.90 11.59 -14.12
N PHE A 191 10.70 11.48 -13.58
CA PHE A 191 9.99 12.66 -13.10
C PHE A 191 10.75 13.26 -11.91
N ASP A 192 10.81 14.59 -11.84
CA ASP A 192 11.31 15.33 -10.67
C ASP A 192 10.13 15.94 -9.93
N THR A 193 9.66 17.08 -10.37
CA THR A 193 8.45 17.74 -9.86
C THR A 193 7.44 17.84 -10.99
N PHE A 194 6.21 17.43 -10.73
CA PHE A 194 5.14 17.38 -11.72
C PHE A 194 3.79 17.68 -11.09
N GLN A 195 2.76 17.82 -11.91
CA GLN A 195 1.42 18.20 -11.47
C GLN A 195 0.37 17.17 -11.95
N ILE A 196 -0.55 16.84 -11.06
CA ILE A 196 -1.75 16.05 -11.35
C ILE A 196 -2.94 16.90 -10.88
N GLY A 197 -3.81 17.31 -11.81
CA GLY A 197 -4.86 18.27 -11.49
C GLY A 197 -4.28 19.57 -10.94
N ASN A 198 -4.72 19.97 -9.76
CA ASN A 198 -4.22 21.16 -9.05
C ASN A 198 -3.11 20.84 -8.04
N LEU A 199 -2.74 19.59 -7.89
CA LEU A 199 -1.78 19.12 -6.89
C LEU A 199 -0.39 19.00 -7.50
N LYS A 200 0.61 19.41 -6.74
CA LYS A 200 2.02 19.32 -7.10
C LYS A 200 2.67 18.14 -6.38
N PHE A 201 3.38 17.32 -7.13
CA PHE A 201 4.07 16.15 -6.60
C PHE A 201 5.56 16.24 -6.88
N LYS A 202 6.32 15.59 -5.99
CA LYS A 202 7.77 15.42 -6.14
C LYS A 202 8.12 13.93 -6.10
N ASN A 203 8.97 13.51 -7.03
CA ASN A 203 9.56 12.18 -7.00
C ASN A 203 10.53 12.07 -5.81
N ALA A 204 10.27 11.09 -4.95
CA ALA A 204 11.12 10.84 -3.79
C ALA A 204 12.23 9.84 -4.11
N LYS A 205 11.89 8.68 -4.64
CA LYS A 205 12.84 7.65 -5.09
C LYS A 205 12.14 6.54 -5.87
N PRO A 206 12.88 5.80 -6.75
CA PRO A 206 12.37 4.57 -7.34
C PRO A 206 11.90 3.58 -6.26
N CYS A 207 10.82 2.86 -6.53
CA CYS A 207 10.27 1.89 -5.59
C CYS A 207 10.97 0.54 -5.73
N GLY A 208 11.77 0.17 -4.72
CA GLY A 208 12.35 -1.18 -4.61
C GLY A 208 11.27 -2.22 -4.34
N ARG A 209 11.30 -3.32 -5.08
CA ARG A 209 10.30 -4.37 -4.99
C ARG A 209 10.83 -5.58 -4.22
N CYS A 210 9.98 -6.13 -3.38
CA CYS A 210 10.25 -7.35 -2.61
C CYS A 210 9.38 -8.51 -3.10
N VAL A 211 9.52 -9.67 -2.48
CA VAL A 211 8.78 -10.89 -2.79
C VAL A 211 7.25 -10.75 -2.75
N MET A 212 6.72 -9.74 -2.09
CA MET A 212 5.27 -9.51 -1.99
C MET A 212 4.60 -9.34 -3.36
N VAL A 213 5.30 -8.80 -4.39
CA VAL A 213 4.75 -8.68 -5.74
C VAL A 213 4.52 -10.03 -6.43
N ASN A 214 5.11 -11.10 -5.89
CA ASN A 214 4.94 -12.46 -6.36
C ASN A 214 3.64 -13.12 -5.85
N ASN A 215 2.99 -12.54 -4.84
CA ASN A 215 1.67 -12.99 -4.38
C ASN A 215 0.61 -12.63 -5.41
N ASN A 216 -0.18 -13.60 -5.85
CA ASN A 216 -1.35 -13.35 -6.68
C ASN A 216 -2.50 -12.83 -5.79
N PRO A 217 -2.95 -11.56 -5.97
CA PRO A 217 -3.95 -10.98 -5.08
C PRO A 217 -5.33 -11.63 -5.17
N GLN A 218 -5.63 -12.40 -6.26
CA GLN A 218 -6.90 -13.11 -6.41
C GLN A 218 -6.88 -14.53 -5.82
N THR A 219 -5.72 -15.15 -5.67
CA THR A 219 -5.62 -16.55 -5.24
C THR A 219 -4.73 -16.77 -4.02
N ALA A 220 -4.03 -15.74 -3.56
CA ALA A 220 -2.98 -15.82 -2.54
C ALA A 220 -1.84 -16.82 -2.87
N ILE A 221 -1.74 -17.28 -4.13
CA ILE A 221 -0.66 -18.17 -4.55
C ILE A 221 0.60 -17.35 -4.80
N VAL A 222 1.68 -17.70 -4.12
CA VAL A 222 3.00 -17.09 -4.28
C VAL A 222 3.80 -17.86 -5.32
N SER A 223 4.35 -17.13 -6.30
CA SER A 223 5.19 -17.69 -7.35
C SER A 223 6.60 -17.05 -7.32
N LYS A 224 7.40 -17.20 -8.39
CA LYS A 224 8.65 -16.46 -8.56
C LYS A 224 8.47 -15.20 -9.43
N GLU A 225 7.34 -15.10 -10.11
CA GLU A 225 7.00 -13.98 -11.00
C GLU A 225 6.07 -12.98 -10.29
N PRO A 226 6.17 -11.70 -10.60
CA PRO A 226 6.97 -11.06 -11.66
C PRO A 226 8.40 -10.66 -11.24
N LEU A 227 8.80 -10.87 -10.00
CA LEU A 227 10.09 -10.39 -9.49
C LEU A 227 11.28 -10.99 -10.23
N LYS A 228 11.20 -12.27 -10.62
CA LYS A 228 12.22 -12.95 -11.41
C LYS A 228 12.41 -12.26 -12.77
N THR A 229 11.34 -12.01 -13.50
CA THR A 229 11.42 -11.32 -14.80
C THR A 229 11.91 -9.89 -14.64
N LEU A 230 11.37 -9.12 -13.68
CA LEU A 230 11.84 -7.77 -13.39
C LEU A 230 13.35 -7.73 -13.08
N SER A 231 13.86 -8.70 -12.35
CA SER A 231 15.28 -8.74 -11.99
C SER A 231 16.22 -8.82 -13.18
N THR A 232 15.75 -9.27 -14.33
CA THR A 232 16.58 -9.40 -15.55
C THR A 232 16.89 -8.05 -16.22
N TYR A 233 16.09 -6.99 -15.96
CA TYR A 233 16.25 -5.70 -16.65
C TYR A 233 16.00 -4.47 -15.75
N ARG A 234 15.52 -4.66 -14.52
CA ARG A 234 15.20 -3.56 -13.57
C ARG A 234 16.04 -3.59 -12.30
N THR A 235 17.17 -4.33 -12.30
CA THR A 235 18.07 -4.39 -11.14
C THR A 235 19.10 -3.27 -11.18
N SER A 236 19.23 -2.55 -10.08
CA SER A 236 20.30 -1.59 -9.82
C SER A 236 20.62 -1.59 -8.32
N ASN A 237 21.91 -1.51 -7.95
CA ASN A 237 22.36 -1.49 -6.55
C ASN A 237 21.72 -2.61 -5.69
N ASN A 238 21.68 -3.83 -6.21
CA ASN A 238 21.07 -5.03 -5.58
C ASN A 238 19.58 -4.93 -5.28
N ASN A 239 18.87 -3.98 -5.86
CA ASN A 239 17.44 -3.84 -5.75
C ASN A 239 16.76 -3.94 -7.10
N VAL A 240 15.58 -4.55 -7.14
CA VAL A 240 14.70 -4.58 -8.32
C VAL A 240 13.72 -3.43 -8.20
N TYR A 241 13.62 -2.57 -9.21
CA TYR A 241 12.77 -1.38 -9.17
C TYR A 241 11.59 -1.48 -10.13
N PHE A 242 10.43 -0.97 -9.69
CA PHE A 242 9.24 -0.82 -10.52
C PHE A 242 8.32 0.26 -9.95
N GLY A 243 8.11 1.34 -10.72
CA GLY A 243 7.41 2.55 -10.29
C GLY A 243 8.23 3.42 -9.32
N THR A 244 7.67 4.53 -8.92
CA THR A 244 8.37 5.54 -8.11
C THR A 244 7.52 6.02 -6.93
N ASN A 245 8.16 6.22 -5.79
CA ASN A 245 7.56 6.83 -4.61
C ASN A 245 7.51 8.35 -4.79
N ILE A 246 6.38 8.97 -4.47
CA ILE A 246 6.18 10.42 -4.62
C ILE A 246 5.57 11.04 -3.36
N LEU A 247 5.72 12.35 -3.23
CA LEU A 247 5.15 13.20 -2.19
C LEU A 247 4.23 14.24 -2.81
N CYS A 248 3.13 14.57 -2.16
CA CYS A 248 2.35 15.77 -2.41
C CYS A 248 3.03 16.96 -1.71
N LEU A 249 3.18 18.10 -2.42
CA LEU A 249 3.85 19.32 -1.95
C LEU A 249 2.84 20.38 -1.50
#